data_c34c2280044346ccefa290bc89d462c1
#
_entry.id   c34c2280044346ccefa290bc89d462c1
#
_cell.length_a   1.000
_cell.length_b   1.000
_cell.length_c   1.000
_cell.angle_alpha   90.00
_cell.angle_beta   90.00
_cell.angle_gamma   90.00
#
_symmetry.space_group_name_H-M   'P 1'
#
loop_
_entity.id
_entity.type
_entity.pdbx_description
1 polymer ?
#
loop_
_entity_poly.entity_id
_entity_poly.type
_entity_poly.pdbx_seq_one_letter_code
_entity_poly.pdbx_strand_id
1 'polypeptide(L)'
;MIKCPNCQSTRTRKHGFYRDKQRYQCKDCARQFVETHQPNLHAQTSTGVEDRIDRYLTSISTPANGLLLGLQQAMLEYPLAQMQPTLAQAQLTATLVRSSKAQRVLELGIFSGHATLAIALALPVDGRLIGCGVGGKHLDVARDYWERGGVATKIDFQIGSGLELLDRLSAATPVESFDLIAICGLKYHYPSYYQRAIELLRPQGLLIATDVLWQGRVLTPDTYNDEFTAGIDLYNHQVVADPRLDVSVLPIGDGLSISIKL
;
A
#
# COMPACT_ATOMS: atom_id res chain seq x y z
N MET A 1 22.30 -19.38 11.13
CA MET A 1 21.93 -19.41 12.57
C MET A 1 20.74 -18.50 12.77
N ILE A 2 19.64 -19.00 13.35
CA ILE A 2 18.38 -18.24 13.49
C ILE A 2 18.50 -17.30 14.68
N LYS A 3 18.29 -16.02 14.47
CA LYS A 3 18.32 -14.98 15.53
C LYS A 3 16.92 -14.71 16.06
N CYS A 4 16.80 -14.52 17.36
CA CYS A 4 15.56 -14.10 17.99
C CYS A 4 15.20 -12.66 17.54
N PRO A 5 14.00 -12.40 17.00
CA PRO A 5 13.62 -11.06 16.55
C PRO A 5 13.47 -10.05 17.69
N ASN A 6 13.37 -10.51 18.93
CA ASN A 6 13.18 -9.64 20.09
C ASN A 6 14.50 -9.19 20.75
N CYS A 7 15.45 -10.12 20.96
CA CYS A 7 16.70 -9.83 21.69
C CYS A 7 17.96 -10.13 20.88
N GLN A 8 17.84 -10.43 19.59
CA GLN A 8 18.91 -10.74 18.64
C GLN A 8 19.78 -11.96 19.03
N SER A 9 19.43 -12.68 20.09
CA SER A 9 20.16 -13.88 20.52
C SER A 9 20.11 -14.98 19.48
N THR A 10 21.23 -15.65 19.28
CA THR A 10 21.34 -16.86 18.44
C THR A 10 20.98 -18.14 19.22
N ARG A 11 20.77 -18.05 20.53
CA ARG A 11 20.42 -19.17 21.41
C ARG A 11 18.93 -19.50 21.25
N THR A 12 18.59 -20.16 20.15
CA THR A 12 17.22 -20.58 19.84
C THR A 12 17.10 -22.09 19.78
N ARG A 13 15.91 -22.62 20.05
CA ARG A 13 15.58 -24.05 19.89
C ARG A 13 14.30 -24.22 19.08
N LYS A 14 14.19 -25.31 18.33
CA LYS A 14 12.93 -25.69 17.66
C LYS A 14 11.84 -25.94 18.71
N HIS A 15 10.63 -25.45 18.46
CA HIS A 15 9.50 -25.51 19.39
C HIS A 15 8.19 -25.83 18.65
N GLY A 16 8.15 -26.96 17.95
CA GLY A 16 6.97 -27.41 17.19
C GLY A 16 6.73 -26.63 15.90
N PHE A 17 5.52 -26.73 15.37
CA PHE A 17 5.10 -26.08 14.12
C PHE A 17 3.92 -25.15 14.38
N TYR A 18 3.77 -24.12 13.57
CA TYR A 18 2.61 -23.27 13.51
C TYR A 18 2.26 -23.00 12.03
N ARG A 19 1.08 -23.45 11.59
CA ARG A 19 0.65 -23.38 10.17
C ARG A 19 1.76 -23.85 9.22
N ASP A 20 2.22 -25.08 9.41
CA ASP A 20 3.27 -25.76 8.64
C ASP A 20 4.67 -25.12 8.65
N LYS A 21 4.86 -24.03 9.42
CA LYS A 21 6.15 -23.39 9.62
C LYS A 21 6.82 -23.82 10.92
N GLN A 22 8.13 -24.09 10.86
CA GLN A 22 8.90 -24.43 12.06
C GLN A 22 8.88 -23.26 13.04
N ARG A 23 8.39 -23.46 14.25
CA ARG A 23 8.42 -22.47 15.32
C ARG A 23 9.70 -22.67 16.17
N TYR A 24 10.24 -21.56 16.64
CA TYR A 24 11.41 -21.50 17.49
C TYR A 24 11.08 -20.81 18.80
N GLN A 25 11.85 -21.12 19.85
CA GLN A 25 11.82 -20.42 21.12
C GLN A 25 13.23 -19.92 21.44
N CYS A 26 13.33 -18.64 21.78
CA CYS A 26 14.56 -18.06 22.28
C CYS A 26 14.84 -18.55 23.70
N LYS A 27 16.06 -18.96 23.96
CA LYS A 27 16.49 -19.43 25.31
C LYS A 27 16.76 -18.28 26.27
N ASP A 28 16.98 -17.05 25.75
CA ASP A 28 17.35 -15.91 26.57
C ASP A 28 16.15 -15.06 26.97
N CYS A 29 15.17 -14.86 26.09
CA CYS A 29 13.97 -14.06 26.40
C CYS A 29 12.66 -14.84 26.34
N ALA A 30 12.71 -16.16 26.18
CA ALA A 30 11.58 -17.08 26.08
C ALA A 30 10.58 -16.81 24.94
N ARG A 31 10.77 -15.78 24.10
CA ARG A 31 9.88 -15.46 22.98
C ARG A 31 9.81 -16.62 21.99
N GLN A 32 8.60 -16.97 21.61
CA GLN A 32 8.34 -17.91 20.53
C GLN A 32 8.12 -17.12 19.22
N PHE A 33 8.67 -17.63 18.12
CA PHE A 33 8.57 -17.02 16.80
C PHE A 33 8.70 -18.10 15.72
N VAL A 34 8.18 -17.82 14.55
CA VAL A 34 8.45 -18.60 13.33
C VAL A 34 9.59 -17.93 12.58
N GLU A 35 10.42 -18.70 11.90
CA GLU A 35 11.37 -18.12 10.96
C GLU A 35 10.56 -17.56 9.79
N THR A 36 10.35 -16.25 9.82
CA THR A 36 9.91 -15.55 8.64
C THR A 36 11.16 -15.41 7.75
N HIS A 37 11.27 -16.24 6.73
CA HIS A 37 12.09 -15.88 5.60
C HIS A 37 11.41 -14.67 4.93
N GLN A 38 11.67 -13.50 5.48
CA GLN A 38 11.54 -12.27 4.73
C GLN A 38 12.93 -12.03 4.12
N PRO A 39 13.08 -12.17 2.83
CA PRO A 39 14.10 -11.38 2.18
C PRO A 39 13.60 -9.93 2.33
N ASN A 40 14.16 -9.21 3.30
CA ASN A 40 14.10 -7.76 3.32
C ASN A 40 14.89 -7.31 2.08
N LEU A 41 14.23 -7.17 0.93
CA LEU A 41 14.86 -6.56 -0.24
C LEU A 41 15.32 -5.13 0.05
N HIS A 42 14.73 -4.47 1.04
CA HIS A 42 15.19 -3.18 1.54
C HIS A 42 16.21 -3.28 2.71
N ALA A 43 16.43 -4.48 3.27
CA ALA A 43 17.41 -4.68 4.36
C ALA A 43 18.65 -5.46 3.92
N GLN A 44 18.71 -5.92 2.68
CA GLN A 44 19.92 -6.53 2.12
C GLN A 44 20.65 -5.48 1.31
N THR A 45 21.72 -4.96 1.93
CA THR A 45 22.67 -4.05 1.35
C THR A 45 22.13 -2.65 1.01
N SER A 46 21.73 -1.86 2.03
CA SER A 46 21.98 -0.44 1.89
C SER A 46 23.53 -0.31 1.84
N THR A 47 24.06 -0.31 0.64
CA THR A 47 25.39 0.24 0.47
C THR A 47 25.26 1.67 0.96
N GLY A 48 26.19 2.21 1.73
CA GLY A 48 26.07 3.60 2.21
C GLY A 48 25.89 4.64 1.08
N VAL A 49 25.81 4.19 -0.17
CA VAL A 49 25.44 4.94 -1.39
C VAL A 49 23.93 5.08 -1.52
N GLU A 50 23.13 4.03 -1.28
CA GLU A 50 21.66 4.09 -1.37
C GLU A 50 21.09 5.05 -0.32
N ASP A 51 21.56 4.97 0.93
CA ASP A 51 21.19 5.93 1.99
C ASP A 51 21.61 7.37 1.66
N ARG A 52 22.70 7.54 0.92
CA ARG A 52 23.15 8.86 0.48
C ARG A 52 22.29 9.40 -0.65
N ILE A 53 21.86 8.55 -1.58
CA ILE A 53 20.94 8.91 -2.67
C ILE A 53 19.60 9.30 -2.07
N ASP A 54 19.03 8.52 -1.16
CA ASP A 54 17.74 8.80 -0.53
C ASP A 54 17.76 10.13 0.24
N ARG A 55 18.84 10.41 0.99
CA ARG A 55 19.02 11.70 1.66
C ARG A 55 19.13 12.85 0.66
N TYR A 56 19.86 12.65 -0.44
CA TYR A 56 19.96 13.67 -1.47
C TYR A 56 18.61 13.93 -2.13
N LEU A 57 17.90 12.88 -2.55
CA LEU A 57 16.55 13.01 -3.14
C LEU A 57 15.59 13.74 -2.19
N THR A 58 15.62 13.41 -0.91
CA THR A 58 14.82 14.10 0.12
C THR A 58 15.20 15.59 0.21
N SER A 59 16.48 15.92 0.10
CA SER A 59 16.97 17.31 0.22
C SER A 59 16.60 18.20 -0.96
N ILE A 60 16.37 17.62 -2.15
CA ILE A 60 16.00 18.31 -3.38
C ILE A 60 14.51 18.16 -3.73
N SER A 61 13.74 17.48 -2.90
CA SER A 61 12.30 17.33 -3.04
C SER A 61 11.57 18.37 -2.16
N THR A 62 10.31 18.67 -2.49
CA THR A 62 9.46 19.45 -1.59
C THR A 62 9.41 18.78 -0.22
N PRO A 63 9.68 19.52 0.87
CA PRO A 63 9.61 18.94 2.22
C PRO A 63 8.26 18.26 2.47
N ALA A 64 8.32 17.06 3.03
CA ALA A 64 7.10 16.33 3.36
C ALA A 64 6.26 17.11 4.36
N ASN A 65 4.93 17.05 4.19
CA ASN A 65 4.01 17.61 5.15
C ASN A 65 4.23 16.99 6.54
N GLY A 66 4.34 17.83 7.57
CA GLY A 66 4.59 17.37 8.95
C GLY A 66 3.52 16.41 9.48
N LEU A 67 2.28 16.49 9.00
CA LEU A 67 1.22 15.54 9.36
C LEU A 67 1.47 14.15 8.74
N LEU A 68 1.97 14.09 7.50
CA LEU A 68 2.34 12.81 6.88
C LEU A 68 3.48 12.14 7.63
N LEU A 69 4.52 12.90 7.99
CA LEU A 69 5.64 12.39 8.79
C LEU A 69 5.17 11.92 10.17
N GLY A 70 4.33 12.72 10.82
CA GLY A 70 3.79 12.38 12.14
C GLY A 70 2.92 11.12 12.11
N LEU A 71 2.03 10.97 11.13
CA LEU A 71 1.20 9.79 10.97
C LEU A 71 2.06 8.55 10.69
N GLN A 72 3.04 8.66 9.79
CA GLN A 72 3.96 7.56 9.50
C GLN A 72 4.68 7.09 10.76
N GLN A 73 5.20 8.03 11.56
CA GLN A 73 5.89 7.71 12.81
C GLN A 73 4.95 7.07 13.85
N ALA A 74 3.73 7.62 14.01
CA ALA A 74 2.75 7.07 14.95
C ALA A 74 2.33 5.63 14.61
N MET A 75 2.36 5.29 13.32
CA MET A 75 2.02 3.93 12.87
C MET A 75 3.13 2.90 13.13
N LEU A 76 4.37 3.29 13.42
CA LEU A 76 5.46 2.35 13.68
C LEU A 76 5.22 1.46 14.90
N GLU A 77 4.37 1.88 15.83
CA GLU A 77 3.99 1.12 17.01
C GLU A 77 2.96 0.01 16.73
N TYR A 78 2.34 0.03 15.54
CA TYR A 78 1.32 -0.93 15.17
C TYR A 78 1.88 -2.15 14.42
N PRO A 79 1.26 -3.33 14.59
CA PRO A 79 1.58 -4.47 13.75
C PRO A 79 1.43 -4.14 12.27
N LEU A 80 2.32 -4.68 11.43
CA LEU A 80 2.31 -4.47 9.98
C LEU A 80 2.66 -3.02 9.55
N ALA A 81 3.31 -2.23 10.40
CA ALA A 81 3.79 -0.88 10.06
C ALA A 81 4.59 -0.82 8.75
N GLN A 82 5.30 -1.91 8.42
CA GLN A 82 6.05 -2.05 7.16
C GLN A 82 5.17 -2.11 5.90
N MET A 83 3.85 -2.28 6.05
CA MET A 83 2.90 -2.24 4.92
C MET A 83 2.44 -0.82 4.57
N GLN A 84 2.92 0.19 5.30
CA GLN A 84 2.63 1.58 4.94
C GLN A 84 3.30 1.94 3.61
N PRO A 85 2.66 2.76 2.78
CA PRO A 85 3.34 3.34 1.63
C PRO A 85 4.53 4.18 2.10
N THR A 86 5.60 4.15 1.33
CA THR A 86 6.75 5.02 1.59
C THR A 86 6.35 6.49 1.43
N LEU A 87 7.12 7.39 2.05
CA LEU A 87 6.90 8.83 1.89
C LEU A 87 6.96 9.26 0.41
N ALA A 88 7.90 8.68 -0.36
CA ALA A 88 8.02 8.94 -1.78
C ALA A 88 6.77 8.51 -2.58
N GLN A 89 6.20 7.34 -2.26
CA GLN A 89 4.93 6.89 -2.86
C GLN A 89 3.79 7.85 -2.52
N ALA A 90 3.67 8.27 -1.26
CA ALA A 90 2.62 9.19 -0.82
C ALA A 90 2.75 10.57 -1.50
N GLN A 91 3.98 11.12 -1.59
CA GLN A 91 4.24 12.39 -2.27
C GLN A 91 3.97 12.32 -3.77
N LEU A 92 4.39 11.25 -4.43
CA LEU A 92 4.09 11.03 -5.85
C LEU A 92 2.59 10.93 -6.10
N THR A 93 1.87 10.15 -5.28
CA THR A 93 0.41 10.04 -5.37
C THR A 93 -0.25 11.42 -5.21
N ALA A 94 0.16 12.22 -4.23
CA ALA A 94 -0.34 13.58 -4.05
C ALA A 94 -0.04 14.49 -5.26
N THR A 95 1.12 14.31 -5.88
CA THR A 95 1.49 15.05 -7.11
C THR A 95 0.59 14.62 -8.28
N LEU A 96 0.31 13.34 -8.43
CA LEU A 96 -0.58 12.81 -9.47
C LEU A 96 -2.03 13.30 -9.27
N VAL A 97 -2.53 13.34 -8.03
CA VAL A 97 -3.85 13.91 -7.71
C VAL A 97 -3.95 15.37 -8.18
N ARG A 98 -2.91 16.19 -7.90
CA ARG A 98 -2.89 17.59 -8.32
C ARG A 98 -2.75 17.75 -9.83
N SER A 99 -1.85 17.00 -10.46
CA SER A 99 -1.57 17.11 -11.89
C SER A 99 -2.75 16.67 -12.75
N SER A 100 -3.48 15.63 -12.34
CA SER A 100 -4.69 15.16 -13.01
C SER A 100 -5.93 16.01 -12.67
N LYS A 101 -5.80 16.97 -11.74
CA LYS A 101 -6.91 17.77 -11.19
C LYS A 101 -8.05 16.89 -10.66
N ALA A 102 -7.69 15.76 -10.05
CA ALA A 102 -8.66 14.81 -9.54
C ALA A 102 -9.57 15.45 -8.49
N GLN A 103 -10.86 15.21 -8.60
CA GLN A 103 -11.90 15.63 -7.66
C GLN A 103 -12.53 14.43 -6.95
N ARG A 104 -12.66 13.31 -7.63
CA ARG A 104 -13.26 12.08 -7.10
C ARG A 104 -12.25 10.94 -7.12
N VAL A 105 -11.86 10.52 -5.93
CA VAL A 105 -10.87 9.45 -5.73
C VAL A 105 -11.51 8.27 -5.02
N LEU A 106 -11.19 7.06 -5.47
CA LEU A 106 -11.51 5.81 -4.80
C LEU A 106 -10.23 5.17 -4.28
N GLU A 107 -10.20 4.76 -3.00
CA GLU A 107 -9.06 4.05 -2.40
C GLU A 107 -9.51 2.70 -1.85
N LEU A 108 -8.96 1.61 -2.39
CA LEU A 108 -9.27 0.24 -2.00
C LEU A 108 -8.16 -0.32 -1.12
N GLY A 109 -8.45 -0.50 0.17
CA GLY A 109 -7.50 -1.09 1.11
C GLY A 109 -6.77 -0.07 1.98
N ILE A 110 -7.50 0.87 2.57
CA ILE A 110 -6.95 1.80 3.56
C ILE A 110 -6.50 1.01 4.79
N PHE A 111 -5.22 1.11 5.10
CA PHE A 111 -4.59 0.52 6.28
C PHE A 111 -4.21 1.61 7.28
N SER A 112 -3.04 2.24 7.12
CA SER A 112 -2.54 3.28 8.03
C SER A 112 -3.19 4.66 7.83
N GLY A 113 -3.97 4.84 6.75
CA GLY A 113 -4.52 6.13 6.36
C GLY A 113 -3.48 7.15 5.87
N HIS A 114 -2.22 6.73 5.69
CA HIS A 114 -1.14 7.61 5.25
C HIS A 114 -1.31 8.04 3.78
N ALA A 115 -1.61 7.10 2.87
CA ALA A 115 -1.95 7.44 1.48
C ALA A 115 -3.23 8.27 1.41
N THR A 116 -4.25 7.90 2.18
CA THR A 116 -5.52 8.64 2.31
C THR A 116 -5.27 10.10 2.68
N LEU A 117 -4.42 10.35 3.71
CA LEU A 117 -4.05 11.71 4.12
C LEU A 117 -3.35 12.47 2.99
N ALA A 118 -2.40 11.84 2.30
CA ALA A 118 -1.68 12.46 1.19
C ALA A 118 -2.61 12.85 0.04
N ILE A 119 -3.52 11.97 -0.33
CA ILE A 119 -4.55 12.20 -1.35
C ILE A 119 -5.49 13.34 -0.91
N ALA A 120 -6.03 13.27 0.29
CA ALA A 120 -7.02 14.25 0.78
C ALA A 120 -6.44 15.65 0.94
N LEU A 121 -5.15 15.79 1.32
CA LEU A 121 -4.41 17.06 1.34
C LEU A 121 -4.15 17.61 -0.08
N ALA A 122 -4.10 16.75 -1.08
CA ALA A 122 -3.88 17.14 -2.47
C ALA A 122 -5.18 17.48 -3.21
N LEU A 123 -6.31 16.95 -2.78
CA LEU A 123 -7.62 17.21 -3.35
C LEU A 123 -8.04 18.68 -3.18
N PRO A 124 -8.79 19.26 -4.15
CA PRO A 124 -9.39 20.58 -4.01
C PRO A 124 -10.42 20.61 -2.86
N VAL A 125 -10.92 21.80 -2.52
CA VAL A 125 -11.80 22.00 -1.36
C VAL A 125 -13.09 21.17 -1.44
N ASP A 126 -13.61 21.00 -2.63
CA ASP A 126 -14.82 20.25 -2.97
C ASP A 126 -14.53 18.78 -3.37
N GLY A 127 -13.25 18.41 -3.40
CA GLY A 127 -12.83 17.06 -3.73
C GLY A 127 -13.28 16.02 -2.70
N ARG A 128 -13.47 14.80 -3.14
CA ARG A 128 -13.95 13.66 -2.31
C ARG A 128 -13.11 12.41 -2.54
N LEU A 129 -12.81 11.75 -1.44
CA LEU A 129 -12.21 10.43 -1.41
C LEU A 129 -13.22 9.46 -0.78
N ILE A 130 -13.59 8.42 -1.51
CA ILE A 130 -14.32 7.28 -0.99
C ILE A 130 -13.31 6.15 -0.82
N GLY A 131 -13.35 5.45 0.31
CA GLY A 131 -12.42 4.35 0.48
C GLY A 131 -12.86 3.33 1.51
N CYS A 132 -12.26 2.16 1.46
CA CYS A 132 -12.54 1.09 2.40
C CYS A 132 -11.28 0.45 2.95
N GLY A 133 -11.42 -0.14 4.11
CA GLY A 133 -10.33 -0.86 4.77
C GLY A 133 -10.79 -1.59 6.01
N VAL A 134 -9.84 -2.16 6.73
CA VAL A 134 -10.10 -2.85 7.98
C VAL A 134 -10.16 -1.86 9.14
N GLY A 135 -11.15 -2.04 10.02
CA GLY A 135 -11.24 -1.28 11.27
C GLY A 135 -10.14 -1.67 12.26
N GLY A 136 -9.89 -0.78 13.21
CA GLY A 136 -8.94 -1.03 14.29
C GLY A 136 -8.38 0.26 14.88
N LYS A 137 -7.65 0.16 16.01
CA LYS A 137 -7.07 1.32 16.71
C LYS A 137 -6.15 2.20 15.84
N HIS A 138 -5.48 1.61 14.86
CA HIS A 138 -4.66 2.35 13.89
C HIS A 138 -5.50 3.36 13.08
N LEU A 139 -6.77 3.04 12.84
CA LEU A 139 -7.68 3.92 12.12
C LEU A 139 -8.08 5.15 12.96
N ASP A 140 -8.20 5.00 14.28
CA ASP A 140 -8.48 6.14 15.17
C ASP A 140 -7.33 7.15 15.12
N VAL A 141 -6.09 6.66 15.08
CA VAL A 141 -4.91 7.52 14.87
C VAL A 141 -4.96 8.19 13.50
N ALA A 142 -5.29 7.46 12.44
CA ALA A 142 -5.41 8.05 11.10
C ALA A 142 -6.46 9.17 11.07
N ARG A 143 -7.62 8.96 11.68
CA ARG A 143 -8.69 9.96 11.78
C ARG A 143 -8.26 11.24 12.50
N ASP A 144 -7.52 11.14 13.60
CA ASP A 144 -6.94 12.30 14.29
C ASP A 144 -6.08 13.14 13.33
N TYR A 145 -5.23 12.49 12.54
CA TYR A 145 -4.41 13.20 11.56
C TYR A 145 -5.22 13.78 10.39
N TRP A 146 -6.31 13.13 9.97
CA TRP A 146 -7.22 13.69 8.96
C TRP A 146 -7.95 14.94 9.48
N GLU A 147 -8.37 14.92 10.75
CA GLU A 147 -9.00 16.08 11.42
C GLU A 147 -8.00 17.23 11.58
N ARG A 148 -6.80 16.95 12.08
CA ARG A 148 -5.72 17.95 12.23
C ARG A 148 -5.29 18.54 10.88
N GLY A 149 -5.40 17.78 9.82
CA GLY A 149 -5.17 18.21 8.45
C GLY A 149 -6.33 19.03 7.84
N GLY A 150 -7.47 19.11 8.52
CA GLY A 150 -8.68 19.78 8.00
C GLY A 150 -9.28 19.07 6.79
N VAL A 151 -8.99 17.78 6.60
CA VAL A 151 -9.41 17.02 5.42
C VAL A 151 -10.41 15.89 5.73
N ALA A 152 -10.76 15.68 6.99
CA ALA A 152 -11.68 14.62 7.40
C ALA A 152 -13.02 14.68 6.65
N THR A 153 -13.54 15.86 6.37
CA THR A 153 -14.80 16.05 5.62
C THR A 153 -14.73 15.68 4.15
N LYS A 154 -13.53 15.52 3.58
CA LYS A 154 -13.34 15.03 2.21
C LYS A 154 -13.34 13.50 2.13
N ILE A 155 -13.21 12.79 3.27
CA ILE A 155 -12.94 11.35 3.33
C ILE A 155 -14.22 10.63 3.78
N ASP A 156 -14.79 9.83 2.89
CA ASP A 156 -15.83 8.84 3.19
C ASP A 156 -15.18 7.46 3.37
N PHE A 157 -14.82 7.15 4.61
CA PHE A 157 -14.19 5.87 4.95
C PHE A 157 -15.23 4.85 5.41
N GLN A 158 -15.22 3.67 4.77
CA GLN A 158 -16.11 2.56 5.03
C GLN A 158 -15.34 1.34 5.53
N ILE A 159 -15.71 0.79 6.69
CA ILE A 159 -15.16 -0.48 7.16
C ILE A 159 -15.79 -1.61 6.35
N GLY A 160 -14.96 -2.43 5.69
CA GLY A 160 -15.45 -3.58 4.95
C GLY A 160 -14.61 -3.97 3.74
N SER A 161 -15.19 -4.85 2.95
CA SER A 161 -14.57 -5.42 1.75
C SER A 161 -14.52 -4.41 0.60
N GLY A 162 -13.36 -4.33 -0.06
CA GLY A 162 -13.23 -3.53 -1.29
C GLY A 162 -14.09 -4.05 -2.45
N LEU A 163 -14.34 -5.35 -2.52
CA LEU A 163 -15.23 -5.93 -3.53
C LEU A 163 -16.68 -5.50 -3.30
N GLU A 164 -17.15 -5.56 -2.05
CA GLU A 164 -18.49 -5.10 -1.71
C GLU A 164 -18.68 -3.60 -1.94
N LEU A 165 -17.65 -2.79 -1.66
CA LEU A 165 -17.69 -1.36 -1.97
C LEU A 165 -17.79 -1.15 -3.49
N LEU A 166 -16.97 -1.83 -4.28
CA LEU A 166 -17.01 -1.74 -5.74
C LEU A 166 -18.37 -2.17 -6.31
N ASP A 167 -18.96 -3.26 -5.80
CA ASP A 167 -20.27 -3.75 -6.25
C ASP A 167 -21.37 -2.71 -5.94
N ARG A 168 -21.35 -2.08 -4.75
CA ARG A 168 -22.28 -0.99 -4.40
C ARG A 168 -22.09 0.25 -5.27
N LEU A 169 -20.84 0.65 -5.52
CA LEU A 169 -20.54 1.80 -6.35
C LEU A 169 -20.97 1.56 -7.80
N SER A 170 -20.73 0.37 -8.35
CA SER A 170 -21.17 0.02 -9.70
C SER A 170 -22.69 0.05 -9.87
N ALA A 171 -23.45 -0.26 -8.79
CA ALA A 171 -24.90 -0.20 -8.83
C ALA A 171 -25.46 1.22 -8.63
N ALA A 172 -24.77 2.08 -7.90
CA ALA A 172 -25.27 3.38 -7.44
C ALA A 172 -24.66 4.59 -8.17
N THR A 173 -23.54 4.40 -8.86
CA THR A 173 -22.74 5.48 -9.45
C THR A 173 -22.65 5.27 -10.96
N PRO A 174 -22.78 6.32 -11.77
CA PRO A 174 -22.53 6.21 -13.20
C PRO A 174 -21.14 5.63 -13.50
N VAL A 175 -20.99 4.87 -14.54
CA VAL A 175 -19.67 4.45 -15.05
C VAL A 175 -18.79 5.69 -15.27
N GLU A 176 -17.47 5.50 -15.20
CA GLU A 176 -16.50 6.58 -15.47
C GLU A 176 -16.61 7.79 -14.53
N SER A 177 -16.95 7.54 -13.25
CA SER A 177 -17.21 8.59 -12.26
C SER A 177 -16.00 9.00 -11.43
N PHE A 178 -14.89 8.24 -11.46
CA PHE A 178 -13.70 8.52 -10.67
C PHE A 178 -12.56 9.04 -11.54
N ASP A 179 -11.86 10.04 -11.03
CA ASP A 179 -10.67 10.62 -11.67
C ASP A 179 -9.41 9.81 -11.39
N LEU A 180 -9.36 9.22 -10.18
CA LEU A 180 -8.25 8.40 -9.73
C LEU A 180 -8.77 7.26 -8.86
N ILE A 181 -8.24 6.05 -9.09
CA ILE A 181 -8.49 4.87 -8.26
C ILE A 181 -7.16 4.32 -7.77
N ALA A 182 -7.03 4.18 -6.44
CA ALA A 182 -5.85 3.61 -5.79
C ALA A 182 -6.17 2.21 -5.24
N ILE A 183 -5.38 1.20 -5.62
CA ILE A 183 -5.48 -0.18 -5.13
C ILE A 183 -4.31 -0.45 -4.20
N CYS A 184 -4.61 -0.60 -2.90
CA CYS A 184 -3.63 -0.80 -1.83
C CYS A 184 -3.98 -1.96 -0.90
N GLY A 185 -5.02 -2.73 -1.21
CA GLY A 185 -5.61 -3.74 -0.33
C GLY A 185 -4.95 -5.11 -0.37
N LEU A 186 -5.75 -6.14 -0.10
CA LEU A 186 -5.34 -7.54 -0.11
C LEU A 186 -4.95 -7.97 -1.53
N LYS A 187 -3.73 -8.45 -1.67
CA LYS A 187 -3.07 -8.70 -2.97
C LYS A 187 -3.79 -9.73 -3.84
N TYR A 188 -4.34 -10.78 -3.25
CA TYR A 188 -5.11 -11.79 -3.99
C TYR A 188 -6.43 -11.23 -4.60
N HIS A 189 -6.89 -10.06 -4.15
CA HIS A 189 -8.03 -9.37 -4.75
C HIS A 189 -7.67 -8.38 -5.86
N TYR A 190 -6.40 -8.09 -6.10
CA TYR A 190 -6.00 -7.08 -7.09
C TYR A 190 -6.59 -7.32 -8.48
N PRO A 191 -6.62 -8.55 -9.03
CA PRO A 191 -7.27 -8.80 -10.31
C PRO A 191 -8.77 -8.45 -10.30
N SER A 192 -9.45 -8.82 -9.23
CA SER A 192 -10.89 -8.56 -9.08
C SER A 192 -11.20 -7.08 -8.82
N TYR A 193 -10.34 -6.38 -8.07
CA TYR A 193 -10.42 -4.93 -7.89
C TYR A 193 -10.27 -4.22 -9.23
N TYR A 194 -9.24 -4.59 -9.99
CA TYR A 194 -8.97 -4.00 -11.29
C TYR A 194 -10.15 -4.14 -12.25
N GLN A 195 -10.68 -5.35 -12.42
CA GLN A 195 -11.78 -5.62 -13.34
C GLN A 195 -13.02 -4.77 -13.07
N ARG A 196 -13.32 -4.46 -11.81
CA ARG A 196 -14.45 -3.61 -11.45
C ARG A 196 -14.08 -2.11 -11.46
N ALA A 197 -12.88 -1.77 -11.00
CA ALA A 197 -12.43 -0.40 -10.90
C ALA A 197 -12.29 0.29 -12.26
N ILE A 198 -11.84 -0.44 -13.29
CA ILE A 198 -11.65 0.13 -14.63
C ILE A 198 -12.94 0.67 -15.25
N GLU A 199 -14.10 0.09 -14.91
CA GLU A 199 -15.40 0.56 -15.39
C GLU A 199 -15.84 1.85 -14.67
N LEU A 200 -15.38 2.07 -13.44
CA LEU A 200 -15.65 3.27 -12.67
C LEU A 200 -14.67 4.40 -12.95
N LEU A 201 -13.51 4.10 -13.51
CA LEU A 201 -12.50 5.08 -13.87
C LEU A 201 -12.86 5.77 -15.19
N ARG A 202 -12.83 7.11 -15.21
CA ARG A 202 -13.10 7.87 -16.46
C ARG A 202 -11.96 7.73 -17.49
N PRO A 203 -12.20 8.04 -18.77
CA PRO A 203 -11.12 8.25 -19.72
C PRO A 203 -10.15 9.34 -19.23
N GLN A 204 -8.86 9.14 -19.46
CA GLN A 204 -7.76 9.95 -18.93
C GLN A 204 -7.69 9.97 -17.37
N GLY A 205 -8.40 9.06 -16.71
CA GLY A 205 -8.29 8.82 -15.27
C GLY A 205 -7.06 7.98 -14.92
N LEU A 206 -6.63 8.05 -13.68
CA LEU A 206 -5.45 7.35 -13.17
C LEU A 206 -5.84 6.14 -12.34
N LEU A 207 -5.26 4.98 -12.66
CA LEU A 207 -5.25 3.80 -11.81
C LEU A 207 -3.86 3.66 -11.20
N ILE A 208 -3.78 3.59 -9.88
CA ILE A 208 -2.52 3.41 -9.13
C ILE A 208 -2.63 2.13 -8.32
N ALA A 209 -1.60 1.26 -8.37
CA ALA A 209 -1.53 0.10 -7.48
C ALA A 209 -0.16 0.04 -6.81
N THR A 210 -0.15 -0.20 -5.49
CA THR A 210 1.07 -0.31 -4.67
C THR A 210 1.50 -1.76 -4.51
N ASP A 211 2.77 -1.96 -4.16
CA ASP A 211 3.38 -3.25 -3.82
C ASP A 211 3.24 -4.30 -4.95
N VAL A 212 3.35 -3.84 -6.20
CA VAL A 212 3.18 -4.70 -7.40
C VAL A 212 4.41 -5.57 -7.69
N LEU A 213 5.53 -5.37 -7.00
CA LEU A 213 6.71 -6.25 -7.06
C LEU A 213 6.68 -7.35 -6.00
N TRP A 214 5.90 -7.16 -4.94
CA TRP A 214 5.68 -8.12 -3.86
C TRP A 214 6.98 -8.74 -3.36
N GLN A 215 7.93 -7.87 -2.95
CA GLN A 215 9.27 -8.25 -2.49
C GLN A 215 10.06 -9.08 -3.52
N GLY A 216 9.85 -8.84 -4.81
CA GLY A 216 10.47 -9.57 -5.91
C GLY A 216 9.89 -10.97 -6.17
N ARG A 217 8.85 -11.41 -5.43
CA ARG A 217 8.25 -12.74 -5.59
C ARG A 217 7.62 -12.95 -6.98
N VAL A 218 7.16 -11.87 -7.60
CA VAL A 218 6.62 -11.90 -8.97
C VAL A 218 7.65 -12.33 -10.04
N LEU A 219 8.96 -12.32 -9.71
CA LEU A 219 10.00 -12.80 -10.62
C LEU A 219 10.03 -14.35 -10.73
N THR A 220 9.55 -15.03 -9.71
CA THR A 220 9.47 -16.50 -9.65
C THR A 220 8.19 -16.96 -8.96
N PRO A 221 7.00 -16.62 -9.51
CA PRO A 221 5.71 -16.79 -8.84
C PRO A 221 5.44 -18.27 -8.47
N ASP A 222 5.81 -19.20 -9.33
CA ASP A 222 5.62 -20.64 -9.10
C ASP A 222 6.40 -21.17 -7.89
N THR A 223 7.45 -20.48 -7.45
CA THR A 223 8.26 -20.87 -6.30
C THR A 223 7.53 -20.66 -4.97
N TYR A 224 6.64 -19.67 -4.90
CA TYR A 224 6.00 -19.26 -3.65
C TYR A 224 4.67 -19.94 -3.39
N ASN A 225 3.95 -20.38 -4.42
CA ASN A 225 2.69 -21.09 -4.34
C ASN A 225 1.72 -20.51 -3.28
N ASP A 226 1.61 -19.17 -3.24
CA ASP A 226 0.70 -18.45 -2.35
C ASP A 226 -0.24 -17.52 -3.14
N GLU A 227 -1.45 -17.32 -2.62
CA GLU A 227 -2.50 -16.55 -3.29
C GLU A 227 -2.17 -15.06 -3.46
N PHE A 228 -1.32 -14.49 -2.60
CA PHE A 228 -0.92 -13.09 -2.69
C PHE A 228 0.02 -12.87 -3.87
N THR A 229 1.05 -13.73 -4.01
CA THR A 229 1.98 -13.69 -5.15
C THR A 229 1.24 -13.93 -6.46
N ALA A 230 0.37 -14.96 -6.51
CA ALA A 230 -0.43 -15.26 -7.70
C ALA A 230 -1.37 -14.09 -8.07
N GLY A 231 -1.98 -13.45 -7.07
CA GLY A 231 -2.86 -12.31 -7.31
C GLY A 231 -2.14 -11.10 -7.89
N ILE A 232 -0.95 -10.75 -7.38
CA ILE A 232 -0.15 -9.66 -7.93
C ILE A 232 0.37 -9.98 -9.33
N ASP A 233 0.89 -11.18 -9.53
CA ASP A 233 1.38 -11.61 -10.84
C ASP A 233 0.27 -11.54 -11.90
N LEU A 234 -0.90 -12.06 -11.58
CA LEU A 234 -2.06 -12.00 -12.46
C LEU A 234 -2.50 -10.54 -12.73
N TYR A 235 -2.55 -9.69 -11.70
CA TYR A 235 -2.86 -8.27 -11.86
C TYR A 235 -1.88 -7.59 -12.82
N ASN A 236 -0.57 -7.77 -12.62
CA ASN A 236 0.47 -7.17 -13.45
C ASN A 236 0.30 -7.55 -14.93
N HIS A 237 0.01 -8.82 -15.22
CA HIS A 237 -0.23 -9.28 -16.58
C HIS A 237 -1.56 -8.76 -17.16
N GLN A 238 -2.61 -8.67 -16.35
CA GLN A 238 -3.90 -8.16 -16.81
C GLN A 238 -3.82 -6.68 -17.20
N VAL A 239 -3.22 -5.82 -16.40
CA VAL A 239 -3.17 -4.39 -16.70
C VAL A 239 -2.31 -4.07 -17.92
N VAL A 240 -1.18 -4.76 -18.10
CA VAL A 240 -0.32 -4.54 -19.28
C VAL A 240 -0.92 -5.09 -20.57
N ALA A 241 -1.78 -6.10 -20.48
CA ALA A 241 -2.46 -6.69 -21.63
C ALA A 241 -3.76 -5.95 -22.02
N ASP A 242 -4.25 -5.03 -21.19
CA ASP A 242 -5.49 -4.30 -21.47
C ASP A 242 -5.24 -3.11 -22.41
N PRO A 243 -5.77 -3.13 -23.64
CA PRO A 243 -5.56 -2.06 -24.61
C PRO A 243 -6.19 -0.71 -24.21
N ARG A 244 -6.99 -0.67 -23.16
CA ARG A 244 -7.61 0.54 -22.63
C ARG A 244 -6.65 1.32 -21.72
N LEU A 245 -5.47 0.78 -21.41
CA LEU A 245 -4.52 1.37 -20.46
C LEU A 245 -3.17 1.66 -21.10
N ASP A 246 -2.61 2.78 -20.73
CA ASP A 246 -1.18 3.07 -20.83
C ASP A 246 -0.55 2.88 -19.45
N VAL A 247 0.42 1.97 -19.33
CA VAL A 247 0.91 1.45 -18.04
C VAL A 247 2.40 1.75 -17.86
N SER A 248 2.74 2.30 -16.70
CA SER A 248 4.12 2.46 -16.24
C SER A 248 4.29 1.85 -14.86
N VAL A 249 5.38 1.11 -14.65
CA VAL A 249 5.73 0.54 -13.35
C VAL A 249 7.05 1.12 -12.87
N LEU A 250 7.07 1.62 -11.63
CA LEU A 250 8.22 2.28 -11.02
C LEU A 250 8.71 1.49 -9.80
N PRO A 251 10.03 1.36 -9.59
CA PRO A 251 10.60 0.67 -8.43
C PRO A 251 10.63 1.58 -7.19
N ILE A 252 9.49 2.18 -6.84
CA ILE A 252 9.34 3.03 -5.65
C ILE A 252 8.59 2.22 -4.58
N GLY A 253 9.18 2.11 -3.40
CA GLY A 253 8.69 1.19 -2.36
C GLY A 253 8.78 -0.26 -2.84
N ASP A 254 7.72 -1.05 -2.66
CA ASP A 254 7.62 -2.41 -3.19
C ASP A 254 6.94 -2.46 -4.58
N GLY A 255 7.24 -1.46 -5.40
CA GLY A 255 6.69 -1.28 -6.74
C GLY A 255 5.39 -0.46 -6.77
N LEU A 256 5.33 0.46 -7.71
CA LEU A 256 4.18 1.32 -7.96
C LEU A 256 3.78 1.21 -9.43
N SER A 257 2.60 0.69 -9.71
CA SER A 257 2.00 0.72 -11.05
C SER A 257 1.14 1.98 -11.18
N ILE A 258 1.34 2.72 -12.27
CA ILE A 258 0.56 3.89 -12.64
C ILE A 258 0.03 3.65 -14.04
N SER A 259 -1.26 3.71 -14.21
CA SER A 259 -1.90 3.51 -15.51
C SER A 259 -2.86 4.66 -15.81
N ILE A 260 -2.94 5.04 -17.09
CA ILE A 260 -3.91 6.01 -17.59
C ILE A 260 -4.94 5.25 -18.44
N LYS A 261 -6.24 5.44 -18.15
CA LYS A 261 -7.29 4.93 -19.03
C LYS A 261 -7.35 5.77 -20.30
N LEU A 262 -7.20 5.14 -21.45
CA LEU A 262 -7.18 5.77 -22.78
C LEU A 262 -8.55 6.25 -23.25
#